data_e09facab3fc6cc085cfb90b9194b8ce4
#
_entry.id   e09facab3fc6cc085cfb90b9194b8ce4
#
_cell.length_a   1.000
_cell.length_b   1.000
_cell.length_c   1.000
_cell.angle_alpha   90.00
_cell.angle_beta   90.00
_cell.angle_gamma   90.00
#
_symmetry.space_group_name_H-M   'P 1'
#
loop_
_entity.id
_entity.type
_entity.pdbx_description
1 polymer ?
#
loop_
_entity_poly.entity_id
_entity_poly.type
_entity_poly.pdbx_seq_one_letter_code
_entity_poly.pdbx_strand_id
1 'polypeptide(L)'
;MDEIRPLLAAVLGDPISHSKSPRMHNYWLKQNKLNGYYIPIKVELEDFEETVRALMCMGFSGVNVTIPHKLSALDIADESSRTAQYIGAANTLTFTKENKIYADNTDAYGFINNIKCKYPDWNPKKGTSVVLGAGGASRAVIAALLSESSEKIIVLNRTIEKAEELKKDYDNKIIVESWKNINEIVSSSSNIINATSLGMNDETFIAINPKAIPKKALVSDL
;
A
#
# COMPACT_ATOMS: atom_id res chain seq x y z
N MET A 1 -15.73 38.35 -9.30
CA MET A 1 -15.28 37.56 -8.11
C MET A 1 -15.04 36.18 -8.65
N ASP A 2 -13.80 35.78 -8.77
CA ASP A 2 -13.52 34.39 -9.13
C ASP A 2 -14.09 33.49 -8.05
N GLU A 3 -15.02 32.65 -8.42
CA GLU A 3 -15.59 31.65 -7.51
C GLU A 3 -14.47 30.70 -7.09
N ILE A 4 -14.01 30.84 -5.85
CA ILE A 4 -13.00 29.95 -5.29
C ILE A 4 -13.64 28.57 -5.15
N ARG A 5 -13.45 27.72 -6.16
CA ARG A 5 -13.94 26.34 -6.11
C ARG A 5 -13.26 25.60 -4.98
N PRO A 6 -14.00 24.82 -4.18
CA PRO A 6 -13.39 24.01 -3.14
C PRO A 6 -12.46 22.95 -3.73
N LEU A 7 -11.38 22.63 -3.01
CA LEU A 7 -10.52 21.49 -3.32
C LEU A 7 -11.31 20.20 -3.06
N LEU A 8 -11.44 19.36 -4.06
CA LEU A 8 -12.12 18.07 -3.92
C LEU A 8 -11.12 16.94 -4.07
N ALA A 9 -11.11 16.02 -3.13
CA ALA A 9 -10.32 14.80 -3.17
C ALA A 9 -11.08 13.64 -2.51
N ALA A 10 -10.68 12.41 -2.80
CA ALA A 10 -11.33 11.22 -2.27
C ALA A 10 -10.32 10.11 -1.96
N VAL A 11 -10.79 9.08 -1.24
CA VAL A 11 -10.16 7.76 -1.21
C VAL A 11 -11.12 6.73 -1.82
N LEU A 12 -10.59 5.96 -2.78
CA LEU A 12 -11.32 4.90 -3.47
C LEU A 12 -10.89 3.53 -2.96
N GLY A 13 -11.85 2.64 -2.72
CA GLY A 13 -11.58 1.28 -2.29
C GLY A 13 -12.84 0.44 -2.06
N ASP A 14 -12.67 -0.85 -1.83
CA ASP A 14 -13.72 -1.77 -1.43
C ASP A 14 -13.17 -2.89 -0.53
N PRO A 15 -13.59 -2.94 0.75
CA PRO A 15 -14.42 -2.00 1.49
C PRO A 15 -13.69 -0.69 1.85
N ILE A 16 -14.41 0.41 2.02
CA ILE A 16 -13.82 1.74 2.31
C ILE A 16 -14.38 2.42 3.57
N SER A 17 -15.47 1.93 4.12
CA SER A 17 -16.19 2.55 5.24
C SER A 17 -15.36 2.75 6.51
N HIS A 18 -14.36 1.91 6.73
CA HIS A 18 -13.45 1.96 7.89
C HIS A 18 -12.24 2.89 7.69
N SER A 19 -12.08 3.49 6.50
CA SER A 19 -10.94 4.35 6.20
C SER A 19 -10.89 5.58 7.13
N LYS A 20 -9.72 5.80 7.72
CA LYS A 20 -9.44 6.98 8.56
C LYS A 20 -8.95 8.18 7.75
N SER A 21 -8.65 7.99 6.46
CA SER A 21 -8.14 9.05 5.58
C SER A 21 -9.05 10.27 5.50
N PRO A 22 -10.39 10.15 5.39
CA PRO A 22 -11.28 11.30 5.38
C PRO A 22 -11.18 12.16 6.64
N ARG A 23 -11.11 11.51 7.82
CA ARG A 23 -10.96 12.21 9.09
C ARG A 23 -9.64 12.98 9.17
N MET A 24 -8.56 12.36 8.71
CA MET A 24 -7.21 12.93 8.73
C MET A 24 -7.09 14.11 7.74
N HIS A 25 -7.47 13.92 6.49
CA HIS A 25 -7.34 14.96 5.46
C HIS A 25 -8.26 16.16 5.72
N ASN A 26 -9.52 15.94 6.13
CA ASN A 26 -10.41 17.04 6.48
C ASN A 26 -9.93 17.82 7.70
N TYR A 27 -9.28 17.16 8.66
CA TYR A 27 -8.61 17.84 9.77
C TYR A 27 -7.48 18.75 9.26
N TRP A 28 -6.63 18.26 8.35
CA TRP A 28 -5.54 19.06 7.77
C TRP A 28 -6.05 20.22 6.91
N LEU A 29 -7.08 20.02 6.10
CA LEU A 29 -7.71 21.09 5.35
C LEU A 29 -8.17 22.21 6.28
N LYS A 30 -8.85 21.87 7.38
CA LYS A 30 -9.30 22.83 8.39
C LYS A 30 -8.13 23.55 9.07
N GLN A 31 -7.09 22.82 9.50
CA GLN A 31 -5.93 23.42 10.17
C GLN A 31 -5.19 24.42 9.26
N ASN A 32 -5.13 24.14 7.98
CA ASN A 32 -4.47 25.01 6.98
C ASN A 32 -5.42 26.05 6.37
N LYS A 33 -6.67 26.17 6.87
CA LYS A 33 -7.70 27.10 6.37
C LYS A 33 -7.95 26.97 4.85
N LEU A 34 -7.85 25.75 4.34
CA LEU A 34 -8.13 25.42 2.96
C LEU A 34 -9.61 25.09 2.81
N ASN A 35 -10.27 25.72 1.83
CA ASN A 35 -11.63 25.36 1.44
C ASN A 35 -11.60 24.08 0.61
N GLY A 36 -12.00 22.95 1.20
CA GLY A 36 -11.95 21.66 0.50
C GLY A 36 -12.62 20.54 1.27
N TYR A 37 -12.81 19.44 0.59
CA TYR A 37 -13.44 18.23 1.11
C TYR A 37 -12.71 16.99 0.64
N TYR A 38 -12.54 16.05 1.57
CA TYR A 38 -11.99 14.73 1.29
C TYR A 38 -13.01 13.67 1.71
N ILE A 39 -13.44 12.82 0.78
CA ILE A 39 -14.53 11.87 1.01
C ILE A 39 -14.13 10.42 0.69
N PRO A 40 -14.72 9.42 1.38
CA PRO A 40 -14.58 8.02 0.99
C PRO A 40 -15.60 7.69 -0.11
N ILE A 41 -15.17 6.92 -1.12
CA ILE A 41 -16.04 6.43 -2.18
C ILE A 41 -15.81 4.93 -2.33
N LYS A 42 -16.88 4.13 -2.15
CA LYS A 42 -16.83 2.72 -2.49
C LYS A 42 -16.89 2.57 -4.00
N VAL A 43 -16.00 1.75 -4.55
CA VAL A 43 -15.92 1.50 -6.00
C VAL A 43 -15.66 0.00 -6.20
N GLU A 44 -16.51 -0.64 -6.99
CA GLU A 44 -16.28 -2.02 -7.44
C GLU A 44 -15.10 -2.07 -8.44
N LEU A 45 -14.49 -3.24 -8.60
CA LEU A 45 -13.28 -3.35 -9.42
C LEU A 45 -13.52 -3.02 -10.89
N GLU A 46 -14.65 -3.45 -11.42
CA GLU A 46 -15.09 -3.21 -12.80
C GLU A 46 -15.38 -1.74 -13.11
N ASP A 47 -15.79 -0.95 -12.12
CA ASP A 47 -16.18 0.45 -12.29
C ASP A 47 -15.05 1.44 -12.02
N PHE A 48 -13.84 0.93 -11.68
CA PHE A 48 -12.76 1.76 -11.16
C PHE A 48 -12.30 2.83 -12.14
N GLU A 49 -11.99 2.47 -13.38
CA GLU A 49 -11.50 3.42 -14.39
C GLU A 49 -12.57 4.48 -14.74
N GLU A 50 -13.80 4.05 -14.95
CA GLU A 50 -14.89 4.97 -15.27
C GLU A 50 -15.14 5.96 -14.13
N THR A 51 -15.12 5.47 -12.88
CA THR A 51 -15.25 6.32 -11.69
C THR A 51 -14.12 7.34 -11.59
N VAL A 52 -12.88 6.94 -11.80
CA VAL A 52 -11.72 7.86 -11.74
C VAL A 52 -11.86 8.96 -12.81
N ARG A 53 -12.21 8.62 -14.05
CA ARG A 53 -12.42 9.57 -15.14
C ARG A 53 -13.60 10.51 -14.87
N ALA A 54 -14.70 9.99 -14.31
CA ALA A 54 -15.83 10.81 -13.90
C ALA A 54 -15.48 11.82 -12.82
N LEU A 55 -14.74 11.42 -11.79
CA LEU A 55 -14.25 12.31 -10.72
C LEU A 55 -13.33 13.42 -11.26
N MET A 56 -12.46 13.10 -12.22
CA MET A 56 -11.66 14.11 -12.92
C MET A 56 -12.54 15.13 -13.64
N CYS A 57 -13.54 14.68 -14.39
CA CYS A 57 -14.50 15.57 -15.07
C CYS A 57 -15.34 16.42 -14.10
N MET A 58 -15.63 15.90 -12.90
CA MET A 58 -16.34 16.61 -11.83
C MET A 58 -15.47 17.65 -11.10
N GLY A 59 -14.19 17.78 -11.46
CA GLY A 59 -13.28 18.77 -10.91
C GLY A 59 -12.58 18.37 -9.61
N PHE A 60 -12.48 17.07 -9.31
CA PHE A 60 -11.59 16.60 -8.26
C PHE A 60 -10.14 16.90 -8.63
N SER A 61 -9.32 17.20 -7.62
CA SER A 61 -7.87 17.44 -7.80
C SER A 61 -7.10 16.12 -7.90
N GLY A 62 -7.67 15.05 -7.39
CA GLY A 62 -7.07 13.72 -7.37
C GLY A 62 -7.75 12.80 -6.37
N VAL A 63 -7.26 11.57 -6.31
CA VAL A 63 -7.77 10.55 -5.39
C VAL A 63 -6.64 9.71 -4.80
N ASN A 64 -6.79 9.29 -3.55
CA ASN A 64 -6.02 8.16 -3.04
C ASN A 64 -6.73 6.86 -3.39
N VAL A 65 -5.95 5.80 -3.50
CA VAL A 65 -6.42 4.48 -3.90
C VAL A 65 -5.96 3.44 -2.90
N THR A 66 -6.90 2.60 -2.46
CA THR A 66 -6.58 1.47 -1.59
C THR A 66 -7.05 0.16 -2.21
N ILE A 67 -7.10 -0.89 -1.41
CA ILE A 67 -7.53 -2.22 -1.84
C ILE A 67 -8.94 -2.17 -2.48
N PRO A 68 -9.19 -2.89 -3.62
CA PRO A 68 -8.27 -3.73 -4.36
C PRO A 68 -7.54 -3.04 -5.53
N HIS A 69 -7.69 -1.73 -5.71
CA HIS A 69 -7.49 -0.98 -6.95
C HIS A 69 -6.05 -0.49 -7.23
N LYS A 70 -5.07 -0.73 -6.34
CA LYS A 70 -3.72 -0.13 -6.49
C LYS A 70 -2.97 -0.52 -7.76
N LEU A 71 -3.21 -1.72 -8.32
CA LEU A 71 -2.65 -2.13 -9.59
C LEU A 71 -3.36 -1.39 -10.73
N SER A 72 -4.70 -1.48 -10.77
CA SER A 72 -5.51 -0.78 -11.77
C SER A 72 -5.24 0.74 -11.80
N ALA A 73 -4.93 1.34 -10.64
CA ALA A 73 -4.58 2.75 -10.55
C ALA A 73 -3.30 3.10 -11.32
N LEU A 74 -2.32 2.21 -11.35
CA LEU A 74 -1.13 2.39 -12.19
C LEU A 74 -1.45 2.16 -13.66
N ASP A 75 -2.27 1.15 -13.97
CA ASP A 75 -2.59 0.75 -15.35
C ASP A 75 -3.36 1.83 -16.11
N ILE A 76 -4.29 2.57 -15.44
CA ILE A 76 -5.10 3.61 -16.09
C ILE A 76 -4.40 4.97 -16.17
N ALA A 77 -3.21 5.12 -15.59
CA ALA A 77 -2.50 6.39 -15.54
C ALA A 77 -1.84 6.73 -16.89
N ASP A 78 -1.97 8.00 -17.30
CA ASP A 78 -1.30 8.52 -18.48
C ASP A 78 0.20 8.70 -18.26
N GLU A 79 0.58 9.05 -17.02
CA GLU A 79 1.96 9.24 -16.57
C GLU A 79 2.11 8.71 -15.14
N SER A 80 3.32 8.29 -14.78
CA SER A 80 3.57 7.79 -13.43
C SER A 80 4.98 8.08 -12.94
N SER A 81 5.12 8.17 -11.61
CA SER A 81 6.42 8.30 -10.97
C SER A 81 7.28 7.04 -11.16
N ARG A 82 8.60 7.20 -11.12
CA ARG A 82 9.53 6.06 -11.11
C ARG A 82 9.27 5.12 -9.92
N THR A 83 8.83 5.68 -8.81
CA THR A 83 8.48 4.92 -7.60
C THR A 83 7.27 4.02 -7.85
N ALA A 84 6.18 4.56 -8.41
CA ALA A 84 5.00 3.77 -8.73
C ALA A 84 5.30 2.67 -9.76
N GLN A 85 6.11 2.99 -10.79
CA GLN A 85 6.57 2.01 -11.78
C GLN A 85 7.37 0.88 -11.15
N TYR A 86 8.36 1.21 -10.30
CA TYR A 86 9.18 0.21 -9.62
C TYR A 86 8.39 -0.67 -8.65
N ILE A 87 7.40 -0.10 -7.96
CA ILE A 87 6.49 -0.84 -7.07
C ILE A 87 5.51 -1.69 -7.88
N GLY A 88 5.13 -1.27 -9.09
CA GLY A 88 4.09 -1.91 -9.89
C GLY A 88 2.68 -1.69 -9.32
N ALA A 89 2.47 -0.58 -8.60
CA ALA A 89 1.17 -0.20 -8.03
C ALA A 89 1.17 1.29 -7.67
N ALA A 90 0.00 1.94 -7.68
CA ALA A 90 -0.19 3.32 -7.26
C ALA A 90 -1.21 3.43 -6.13
N ASN A 91 -1.00 4.37 -5.20
CA ASN A 91 -1.94 4.71 -4.14
C ASN A 91 -2.43 6.17 -4.21
N THR A 92 -1.92 6.94 -5.17
CA THR A 92 -2.25 8.36 -5.35
C THR A 92 -2.37 8.65 -6.84
N LEU A 93 -3.51 9.18 -7.25
CA LEU A 93 -3.75 9.71 -8.59
C LEU A 93 -3.99 11.21 -8.50
N THR A 94 -3.21 11.98 -9.23
CA THR A 94 -3.37 13.43 -9.36
C THR A 94 -3.90 13.76 -10.75
N PHE A 95 -4.92 14.59 -10.82
CA PHE A 95 -5.50 15.05 -12.08
C PHE A 95 -4.84 16.35 -12.50
N THR A 96 -4.21 16.33 -13.67
CA THR A 96 -3.48 17.50 -14.20
C THR A 96 -4.42 18.48 -14.91
N LYS A 97 -3.93 19.69 -15.16
CA LYS A 97 -4.69 20.70 -15.91
C LYS A 97 -4.94 20.29 -17.36
N GLU A 98 -4.12 19.41 -17.89
CA GLU A 98 -4.22 18.83 -19.23
C GLU A 98 -5.19 17.65 -19.30
N ASN A 99 -5.97 17.41 -18.24
CA ASN A 99 -6.87 16.25 -18.09
C ASN A 99 -6.16 14.90 -18.19
N LYS A 100 -4.93 14.81 -17.66
CA LYS A 100 -4.17 13.57 -17.54
C LYS A 100 -4.20 13.07 -16.10
N ILE A 101 -4.07 11.76 -15.96
CA ILE A 101 -3.94 11.05 -14.68
C ILE A 101 -2.47 10.78 -14.43
N TYR A 102 -1.90 11.38 -13.38
CA TYR A 102 -0.55 11.10 -12.92
C TYR A 102 -0.61 10.18 -11.69
N ALA A 103 0.05 9.03 -11.76
CA ALA A 103 0.09 8.04 -10.67
C ALA A 103 1.37 8.12 -9.85
N ASP A 104 1.23 8.00 -8.54
CA ASP A 104 2.35 7.91 -7.60
C ASP A 104 2.07 6.87 -6.51
N ASN A 105 3.14 6.49 -5.78
CA ASN A 105 3.04 5.59 -4.65
C ASN A 105 3.87 6.09 -3.47
N THR A 106 3.18 6.38 -2.37
CA THR A 106 3.76 6.88 -1.13
C THR A 106 3.89 5.80 -0.04
N ASP A 107 3.38 4.58 -0.28
CA ASP A 107 3.33 3.52 0.73
C ASP A 107 4.73 3.06 1.15
N ALA A 108 5.65 2.88 0.19
CA ALA A 108 7.01 2.43 0.46
C ALA A 108 7.76 3.42 1.37
N TYR A 109 7.69 4.71 1.05
CA TYR A 109 8.27 5.77 1.88
C TYR A 109 7.63 5.81 3.27
N GLY A 110 6.30 5.76 3.31
CA GLY A 110 5.54 5.78 4.57
C GLY A 110 5.91 4.62 5.49
N PHE A 111 6.03 3.41 4.94
CA PHE A 111 6.41 2.20 5.68
C PHE A 111 7.81 2.36 6.31
N ILE A 112 8.83 2.69 5.52
CA ILE A 112 10.21 2.86 6.02
C ILE A 112 10.28 3.98 7.05
N ASN A 113 9.69 5.13 6.74
CA ASN A 113 9.78 6.29 7.61
C ASN A 113 9.07 6.06 8.95
N ASN A 114 7.93 5.38 8.96
CA ASN A 114 7.23 5.00 10.18
C ASN A 114 8.09 4.11 11.10
N ILE A 115 8.80 3.13 10.52
CA ILE A 115 9.70 2.26 11.30
C ILE A 115 10.88 3.06 11.82
N LYS A 116 11.58 3.81 10.96
CA LYS A 116 12.78 4.58 11.34
C LYS A 116 12.50 5.69 12.36
N CYS A 117 11.33 6.30 12.33
CA CYS A 117 10.92 7.26 13.35
C CYS A 117 10.87 6.66 14.75
N LYS A 118 10.46 5.39 14.87
CA LYS A 118 10.36 4.70 16.17
C LYS A 118 11.62 3.90 16.52
N TYR A 119 12.28 3.37 15.52
CA TYR A 119 13.47 2.52 15.63
C TYR A 119 14.55 3.03 14.66
N PRO A 120 15.28 4.13 15.02
CA PRO A 120 16.28 4.76 14.12
C PRO A 120 17.40 3.80 13.68
N ASP A 121 17.76 2.85 14.53
CA ASP A 121 18.82 1.85 14.26
C ASP A 121 18.30 0.61 13.52
N TRP A 122 17.02 0.58 13.13
CA TRP A 122 16.48 -0.54 12.39
C TRP A 122 17.16 -0.67 11.03
N ASN A 123 17.60 -1.87 10.74
CA ASN A 123 18.31 -2.18 9.51
C ASN A 123 17.88 -3.55 8.98
N PRO A 124 17.09 -3.60 7.90
CA PRO A 124 16.57 -4.86 7.34
C PRO A 124 17.61 -5.66 6.58
N LYS A 125 18.82 -5.09 6.34
CA LYS A 125 19.95 -5.83 5.75
C LYS A 125 20.39 -6.99 6.64
N LYS A 126 20.19 -6.88 7.95
CA LYS A 126 20.55 -7.93 8.89
C LYS A 126 19.38 -8.87 9.12
N GLY A 127 19.48 -10.07 8.58
CA GLY A 127 18.51 -11.15 8.79
C GLY A 127 17.44 -11.26 7.70
N THR A 128 16.44 -12.07 7.98
CA THR A 128 15.35 -12.38 7.03
C THR A 128 14.15 -11.48 7.27
N SER A 129 13.63 -10.89 6.21
CA SER A 129 12.35 -10.17 6.21
C SER A 129 11.26 -11.07 5.61
N VAL A 130 10.16 -11.23 6.32
CA VAL A 130 8.99 -12.00 5.88
C VAL A 130 7.85 -11.05 5.58
N VAL A 131 7.29 -11.14 4.37
CA VAL A 131 6.14 -10.36 3.93
C VAL A 131 4.97 -11.31 3.71
N LEU A 132 3.88 -11.08 4.42
CA LEU A 132 2.65 -11.82 4.29
C LEU A 132 1.72 -11.08 3.32
N GLY A 133 1.34 -11.77 2.23
CA GLY A 133 0.52 -11.20 1.16
C GLY A 133 1.30 -10.93 -0.14
N ALA A 134 0.56 -10.81 -1.24
CA ALA A 134 1.09 -10.53 -2.58
C ALA A 134 0.24 -9.48 -3.32
N GLY A 135 -0.36 -8.53 -2.59
CA GLY A 135 -1.14 -7.42 -3.14
C GLY A 135 -0.34 -6.13 -3.30
N GLY A 136 -1.03 -5.02 -3.60
CA GLY A 136 -0.41 -3.71 -3.79
C GLY A 136 0.37 -3.19 -2.57
N ALA A 137 -0.07 -3.49 -1.34
CA ALA A 137 0.66 -3.15 -0.13
C ALA A 137 1.97 -3.97 -0.01
N SER A 138 1.93 -5.27 -0.31
CA SER A 138 3.11 -6.13 -0.30
C SER A 138 4.16 -5.67 -1.31
N ARG A 139 3.75 -5.21 -2.50
CA ARG A 139 4.62 -4.61 -3.51
C ARG A 139 5.40 -3.43 -2.94
N ALA A 140 4.71 -2.51 -2.29
CA ALA A 140 5.34 -1.33 -1.68
C ALA A 140 6.33 -1.70 -0.56
N VAL A 141 5.96 -2.68 0.29
CA VAL A 141 6.85 -3.19 1.36
C VAL A 141 8.11 -3.85 0.77
N ILE A 142 7.96 -4.70 -0.25
CA ILE A 142 9.09 -5.37 -0.90
C ILE A 142 10.01 -4.34 -1.54
N ALA A 143 9.47 -3.39 -2.30
CA ALA A 143 10.26 -2.30 -2.89
C ALA A 143 11.01 -1.50 -1.82
N ALA A 144 10.36 -1.20 -0.70
CA ALA A 144 10.95 -0.52 0.44
C ALA A 144 12.11 -1.32 1.07
N LEU A 145 11.90 -2.62 1.32
CA LEU A 145 12.94 -3.51 1.87
C LEU A 145 14.13 -3.65 0.92
N LEU A 146 13.89 -3.75 -0.39
CA LEU A 146 14.95 -3.80 -1.40
C LEU A 146 15.74 -2.49 -1.45
N SER A 147 15.07 -1.33 -1.34
CA SER A 147 15.74 -0.02 -1.28
C SER A 147 16.63 0.14 -0.05
N GLU A 148 16.29 -0.51 1.06
CA GLU A 148 17.09 -0.59 2.28
C GLU A 148 18.10 -1.74 2.26
N SER A 149 18.34 -2.35 1.10
CA SER A 149 19.31 -3.42 0.90
C SER A 149 19.06 -4.70 1.73
N SER A 150 17.80 -5.04 1.97
CA SER A 150 17.44 -6.33 2.59
C SER A 150 17.94 -7.48 1.74
N GLU A 151 18.79 -8.35 2.31
CA GLU A 151 19.46 -9.44 1.57
C GLU A 151 18.53 -10.64 1.34
N LYS A 152 17.59 -10.85 2.24
CA LYS A 152 16.67 -12.00 2.17
C LYS A 152 15.24 -11.57 2.47
N ILE A 153 14.39 -11.64 1.46
CA ILE A 153 12.96 -11.37 1.57
C ILE A 153 12.20 -12.63 1.20
N ILE A 154 11.37 -13.13 2.13
CA ILE A 154 10.50 -14.28 1.91
C ILE A 154 9.07 -13.77 1.83
N VAL A 155 8.36 -14.16 0.79
CA VAL A 155 6.95 -13.82 0.59
C VAL A 155 6.09 -15.06 0.80
N LEU A 156 5.08 -14.92 1.64
CA LEU A 156 4.07 -15.93 1.89
C LEU A 156 2.71 -15.41 1.44
N ASN A 157 2.04 -16.14 0.58
CA ASN A 157 0.69 -15.80 0.15
C ASN A 157 -0.20 -17.04 0.09
N ARG A 158 -1.48 -16.88 0.40
CA ARG A 158 -2.46 -17.99 0.34
C ARG A 158 -2.56 -18.58 -1.07
N THR A 159 -2.53 -17.74 -2.09
CA THR A 159 -2.47 -18.10 -3.51
C THR A 159 -1.03 -17.97 -3.96
N ILE A 160 -0.33 -19.11 -4.10
CA ILE A 160 1.12 -19.13 -4.35
C ILE A 160 1.46 -18.53 -5.71
N GLU A 161 0.57 -18.68 -6.69
CA GLU A 161 0.73 -18.16 -8.05
C GLU A 161 0.92 -16.64 -8.06
N LYS A 162 0.16 -15.90 -7.23
CA LYS A 162 0.30 -14.45 -7.08
C LYS A 162 1.65 -14.04 -6.50
N ALA A 163 2.21 -14.85 -5.61
CA ALA A 163 3.53 -14.58 -5.04
C ALA A 163 4.65 -14.89 -6.07
N GLU A 164 4.46 -15.92 -6.90
CA GLU A 164 5.40 -16.24 -7.99
C GLU A 164 5.37 -15.19 -9.12
N GLU A 165 4.22 -14.61 -9.43
CA GLU A 165 4.11 -13.46 -10.33
C GLU A 165 4.87 -12.26 -9.75
N LEU A 166 4.63 -11.94 -8.49
CA LEU A 166 5.32 -10.87 -7.78
C LEU A 166 6.85 -11.07 -7.78
N LYS A 167 7.32 -12.31 -7.65
CA LYS A 167 8.75 -12.64 -7.73
C LYS A 167 9.36 -12.28 -9.09
N LYS A 168 8.65 -12.50 -10.19
CA LYS A 168 9.11 -12.12 -11.54
C LYS A 168 9.25 -10.60 -11.66
N ASP A 169 8.30 -9.85 -11.13
CA ASP A 169 8.30 -8.38 -11.18
C ASP A 169 9.52 -7.76 -10.45
N TYR A 170 10.12 -8.49 -9.50
CA TYR A 170 11.31 -8.07 -8.77
C TYR A 170 12.59 -8.84 -9.17
N ASP A 171 12.71 -9.26 -10.43
CA ASP A 171 13.90 -9.92 -10.98
C ASP A 171 14.37 -11.13 -10.15
N ASN A 172 13.43 -11.89 -9.58
CA ASN A 172 13.69 -13.02 -8.68
C ASN A 172 14.50 -12.68 -7.41
N LYS A 173 14.48 -11.43 -6.96
CA LYS A 173 15.15 -10.99 -5.72
C LYS A 173 14.44 -11.41 -4.43
N ILE A 174 13.26 -12.01 -4.55
CA ILE A 174 12.48 -12.51 -3.42
C ILE A 174 12.34 -14.03 -3.48
N ILE A 175 12.12 -14.65 -2.34
CA ILE A 175 11.88 -16.10 -2.21
C ILE A 175 10.39 -16.27 -1.92
N VAL A 176 9.73 -17.15 -2.66
CA VAL A 176 8.34 -17.51 -2.41
C VAL A 176 8.29 -18.82 -1.62
N GLU A 177 7.51 -18.84 -0.56
CA GLU A 177 7.35 -20.00 0.30
C GLU A 177 5.87 -20.31 0.55
N SER A 178 5.59 -21.56 0.89
CA SER A 178 4.24 -21.99 1.19
C SER A 178 3.73 -21.39 2.49
N TRP A 179 2.48 -20.94 2.50
CA TRP A 179 1.78 -20.47 3.70
C TRP A 179 1.78 -21.50 4.85
N LYS A 180 1.87 -22.80 4.52
CA LYS A 180 1.92 -23.88 5.51
C LYS A 180 3.17 -23.82 6.39
N ASN A 181 4.26 -23.23 5.88
CA ASN A 181 5.56 -23.13 6.56
C ASN A 181 5.68 -21.86 7.43
N ILE A 182 4.60 -21.08 7.59
CA ILE A 182 4.64 -19.76 8.22
C ILE A 182 5.31 -19.76 9.60
N ASN A 183 4.99 -20.72 10.48
CA ASN A 183 5.53 -20.79 11.84
C ASN A 183 7.03 -21.10 11.86
N GLU A 184 7.50 -21.94 10.96
CA GLU A 184 8.92 -22.25 10.81
C GLU A 184 9.68 -21.02 10.32
N ILE A 185 9.17 -20.38 9.28
CA ILE A 185 9.81 -19.22 8.65
C ILE A 185 9.88 -18.02 9.61
N VAL A 186 8.80 -17.69 10.31
CA VAL A 186 8.80 -16.56 11.25
C VAL A 186 9.72 -16.81 12.44
N SER A 187 9.96 -18.07 12.83
CA SER A 187 10.82 -18.41 13.97
C SER A 187 12.30 -18.06 13.77
N SER A 188 12.72 -17.89 12.53
CA SER A 188 14.09 -17.49 12.14
C SER A 188 14.17 -16.10 11.52
N SER A 189 13.09 -15.31 11.58
CA SER A 189 12.98 -14.03 10.90
C SER A 189 13.25 -12.85 11.82
N SER A 190 13.84 -11.79 11.25
CA SER A 190 14.15 -10.55 11.97
C SER A 190 13.04 -9.49 11.75
N ASN A 191 12.33 -9.54 10.64
CA ASN A 191 11.24 -8.64 10.31
C ASN A 191 10.05 -9.47 9.81
N ILE A 192 8.88 -9.21 10.34
CA ILE A 192 7.62 -9.90 9.98
C ILE A 192 6.60 -8.80 9.67
N ILE A 193 6.15 -8.72 8.43
CA ILE A 193 5.27 -7.67 7.96
C ILE A 193 3.97 -8.30 7.44
N ASN A 194 2.85 -7.99 8.09
CA ASN A 194 1.54 -8.33 7.57
C ASN A 194 1.09 -7.25 6.59
N ALA A 195 1.01 -7.61 5.32
CA ALA A 195 0.47 -6.79 4.24
C ALA A 195 -0.77 -7.45 3.59
N THR A 196 -1.46 -8.30 4.36
CA THR A 196 -2.75 -8.91 3.98
C THR A 196 -3.91 -8.12 4.57
N SER A 197 -5.12 -8.40 4.11
CA SER A 197 -6.36 -7.93 4.74
C SER A 197 -6.80 -8.79 5.93
N LEU A 198 -6.05 -9.82 6.30
CA LEU A 198 -6.38 -10.68 7.44
C LEU A 198 -6.23 -9.90 8.74
N GLY A 199 -7.27 -9.92 9.56
CA GLY A 199 -7.33 -9.17 10.82
C GLY A 199 -8.01 -7.79 10.70
N MET A 200 -8.33 -7.32 9.50
CA MET A 200 -9.07 -6.04 9.33
C MET A 200 -10.53 -6.15 9.81
N ASN A 201 -11.16 -7.29 9.66
CA ASN A 201 -12.49 -7.58 10.18
C ASN A 201 -12.32 -8.76 11.14
N ASP A 202 -12.79 -8.68 12.37
CA ASP A 202 -12.57 -9.59 13.49
C ASP A 202 -12.74 -11.11 13.23
N GLU A 203 -12.95 -11.52 12.00
CA GLU A 203 -13.34 -12.87 11.60
C GLU A 203 -12.18 -13.79 11.19
N THR A 204 -11.00 -13.30 10.87
CA THR A 204 -9.90 -14.15 10.37
C THR A 204 -8.54 -13.71 10.89
N PHE A 205 -7.93 -14.50 11.75
CA PHE A 205 -6.59 -14.26 12.26
C PHE A 205 -5.54 -15.00 11.43
N ILE A 206 -4.35 -14.42 11.33
CA ILE A 206 -3.19 -15.12 10.78
C ILE A 206 -2.79 -16.20 11.82
N ALA A 207 -2.72 -17.45 11.39
CA ALA A 207 -2.37 -18.58 12.25
C ALA A 207 -0.85 -18.63 12.56
N ILE A 208 -0.30 -17.51 13.06
CA ILE A 208 1.07 -17.45 13.58
C ILE A 208 1.04 -17.76 15.08
N ASN A 209 1.87 -18.70 15.51
CA ASN A 209 2.11 -18.90 16.92
C ASN A 209 2.97 -17.76 17.47
N PRO A 210 2.46 -16.88 18.35
CA PRO A 210 3.24 -15.74 18.86
C PRO A 210 4.53 -16.16 19.60
N LYS A 211 4.54 -17.39 20.18
CA LYS A 211 5.72 -17.93 20.87
C LYS A 211 6.85 -18.33 19.90
N ALA A 212 6.54 -18.51 18.61
CA ALA A 212 7.54 -18.81 17.58
C ALA A 212 8.30 -17.54 17.15
N ILE A 213 7.73 -16.35 17.36
CA ILE A 213 8.34 -15.08 16.93
C ILE A 213 9.56 -14.75 17.82
N PRO A 214 10.74 -14.48 17.23
CA PRO A 214 11.92 -14.08 18.00
C PRO A 214 11.65 -12.79 18.79
N LYS A 215 12.08 -12.73 20.05
CA LYS A 215 11.83 -11.57 20.95
C LYS A 215 12.36 -10.22 20.41
N LYS A 216 13.35 -10.26 19.51
CA LYS A 216 13.96 -9.08 18.89
C LYS A 216 13.43 -8.80 17.49
N ALA A 217 12.49 -9.59 16.98
CA ALA A 217 11.93 -9.38 15.65
C ALA A 217 11.06 -8.12 15.63
N LEU A 218 11.19 -7.34 14.56
CA LEU A 218 10.22 -6.29 14.24
C LEU A 218 8.96 -6.96 13.70
N VAL A 219 7.82 -6.62 14.26
CA VAL A 219 6.51 -7.01 13.73
C VAL A 219 5.76 -5.74 13.33
N SER A 220 5.30 -5.69 12.09
CA SER A 220 4.52 -4.58 11.54
C SER A 220 3.23 -5.11 10.91
N ASP A 221 2.14 -4.42 11.15
CA ASP A 221 0.82 -4.66 10.57
C ASP A 221 0.40 -3.40 9.80
N LEU A 222 -0.11 -3.56 8.55
CA LEU A 222 -0.40 -2.44 7.64
C LEU A 222 -1.89 -2.17 7.49
#